data_e9de3ec8de079429c11c355fdbed485e
#
_entry.id   e9de3ec8de079429c11c355fdbed485e
#
_cell.length_a   1.000
_cell.length_b   1.000
_cell.length_c   1.000
_cell.angle_alpha   90.00
_cell.angle_beta   90.00
_cell.angle_gamma   90.00
#
_symmetry.space_group_name_H-M   'P 1'
#
loop_
_entity.id
_entity.type
_entity.pdbx_description
1 polymer ?
#
loop_
_entity_poly.entity_id
_entity_poly.type
_entity_poly.pdbx_seq_one_letter_code
_entity_poly.pdbx_strand_id
1 'polypeptide(L)'
;MADFAYEDLLPIGADPTPYRKLSDAGVRTVAGPGGRTFLEVDPEALTLLAETAMHDIAHYLRPGHLQQLKNILDDPEASNNDKFVALDLLKNANISAGGVLPMCQDTGTAIVMGKRGQQVLTAGVDEEPLSLGVYNAYTKLNLRYSQNAPVSMFEEKNTGNNLPAQIELYADTIPGHETTYKFLFMAKGGGSANKSYLFQETKAILNPTSIMTFLEEKIASLGTAACPPYHLAVVIGGTSAEFALKTAKYASARYLDTLPTTGNAATGRGFRDVEMEERVLELTRKLGIGAQFGGKYFCHDVRVIRLPRHGASLPVAISVSCSADRQCLGKITPEGVFIEQLEFEPGQYLPEITHRDLAGELTGSAQEAAAQVVKIDLSQPMDDVLAELTKHPIKTHVSLTGTLVVARDIAHAKIKERLDAGEPMPQYLKDHPVYYAGPAKTPEGMASGSFGPTTAGRMDSYVDQFQAAGGSKVMLAKGNRSKAVTDACAAHGGFYLGSIGGPAARLAQDCIKKVEVLEYPELGMEAVWKIEVEDFPAFIIVDDKGNDFFATVGPKAIQQTIATRPGMTDSQSDVDAGPVDGGPR
;
A
#
# COMPACT_ATOMS: atom_id res chain seq x y z
N MET A 1 -4.53 -42.93 -24.16
CA MET A 1 -5.27 -41.85 -23.47
C MET A 1 -4.53 -41.59 -22.16
N ALA A 2 -4.43 -40.34 -21.71
CA ALA A 2 -3.87 -40.07 -20.38
C ALA A 2 -4.84 -40.62 -19.32
N ASP A 3 -4.31 -41.23 -18.27
CA ASP A 3 -5.11 -41.71 -17.14
C ASP A 3 -5.65 -40.50 -16.36
N PHE A 4 -6.81 -40.65 -15.71
CA PHE A 4 -7.35 -39.62 -14.83
C PHE A 4 -6.45 -39.45 -13.60
N ALA A 5 -5.96 -38.25 -13.39
CA ALA A 5 -5.21 -37.85 -12.20
C ALA A 5 -5.76 -36.53 -11.68
N TYR A 6 -5.96 -36.44 -10.37
CA TYR A 6 -6.46 -35.21 -9.72
C TYR A 6 -5.49 -34.74 -8.61
N GLU A 7 -5.23 -33.46 -8.59
CA GLU A 7 -4.51 -32.74 -7.55
C GLU A 7 -5.09 -31.35 -7.47
N ASP A 8 -5.09 -30.73 -6.29
CA ASP A 8 -5.47 -29.32 -6.16
C ASP A 8 -4.64 -28.46 -7.12
N LEU A 9 -5.28 -27.45 -7.70
CA LEU A 9 -4.59 -26.53 -8.61
C LEU A 9 -3.50 -25.73 -7.88
N LEU A 10 -3.72 -25.41 -6.62
CA LEU A 10 -2.76 -24.79 -5.71
C LEU A 10 -2.55 -25.69 -4.48
N PRO A 11 -1.75 -26.75 -4.58
CA PRO A 11 -1.53 -27.69 -3.48
C PRO A 11 -0.60 -27.09 -2.43
N ILE A 12 -1.18 -26.29 -1.53
CA ILE A 12 -0.47 -25.63 -0.42
C ILE A 12 0.01 -26.72 0.57
N GLY A 13 1.28 -26.66 0.94
CA GLY A 13 1.90 -27.57 1.90
C GLY A 13 1.53 -27.27 3.35
N ALA A 14 2.25 -27.88 4.29
CA ALA A 14 2.07 -27.67 5.71
C ALA A 14 2.24 -26.19 6.09
N ASP A 15 1.40 -25.72 6.98
CA ASP A 15 1.42 -24.35 7.48
C ASP A 15 2.45 -24.20 8.61
N PRO A 16 3.56 -23.47 8.42
CA PRO A 16 4.60 -23.29 9.44
C PRO A 16 4.32 -22.08 10.36
N THR A 17 3.20 -21.41 10.19
CA THR A 17 2.89 -20.14 10.86
C THR A 17 2.76 -20.32 12.36
N PRO A 18 3.44 -19.49 13.19
CA PRO A 18 3.19 -19.46 14.62
C PRO A 18 1.85 -18.79 14.91
N TYR A 19 1.05 -19.39 15.77
CA TYR A 19 -0.26 -18.89 16.16
C TYR A 19 -0.33 -18.63 17.65
N ARG A 20 -1.05 -17.57 18.05
CA ARG A 20 -1.52 -17.35 19.41
C ARG A 20 -3.00 -17.69 19.51
N LYS A 21 -3.40 -18.23 20.66
CA LYS A 21 -4.79 -18.53 20.98
C LYS A 21 -5.52 -17.28 21.43
N LEU A 22 -6.71 -17.05 20.87
CA LEU A 22 -7.59 -15.95 21.26
C LEU A 22 -8.63 -16.38 22.31
N SER A 23 -9.28 -17.52 22.08
CA SER A 23 -10.39 -17.97 22.91
C SER A 23 -10.71 -19.45 22.70
N ASP A 24 -11.36 -20.05 23.71
CA ASP A 24 -12.06 -21.34 23.60
C ASP A 24 -13.57 -21.14 23.41
N ALA A 25 -14.08 -19.95 23.65
CA ALA A 25 -15.52 -19.66 23.61
C ALA A 25 -16.06 -19.78 22.18
N GLY A 26 -17.27 -20.30 22.04
CA GLY A 26 -17.94 -20.44 20.76
C GLY A 26 -17.41 -21.57 19.88
N VAL A 27 -16.62 -22.48 20.44
CA VAL A 27 -16.04 -23.63 19.73
C VAL A 27 -16.30 -24.91 20.52
N ARG A 28 -16.90 -25.90 19.89
CA ARG A 28 -17.15 -27.20 20.52
C ARG A 28 -17.13 -28.34 19.53
N THR A 29 -16.76 -29.51 19.98
CA THR A 29 -16.84 -30.75 19.19
C THR A 29 -18.15 -31.48 19.46
N VAL A 30 -18.79 -31.96 18.42
CA VAL A 30 -20.02 -32.74 18.51
C VAL A 30 -19.88 -34.04 17.73
N ALA A 31 -20.45 -35.13 18.29
CA ALA A 31 -20.50 -36.41 17.61
C ALA A 31 -21.56 -36.37 16.50
N GLY A 32 -21.22 -36.88 15.34
CA GLY A 32 -22.09 -36.90 14.19
C GLY A 32 -22.31 -38.32 13.62
N PRO A 33 -23.05 -38.42 12.52
CA PRO A 33 -23.34 -39.69 11.88
C PRO A 33 -22.07 -40.46 11.45
N GLY A 34 -22.10 -41.76 11.64
CA GLY A 34 -20.99 -42.65 11.24
C GLY A 34 -19.74 -42.51 12.12
N GLY A 35 -19.88 -42.03 13.37
CA GLY A 35 -18.76 -41.89 14.30
C GLY A 35 -17.81 -40.73 13.97
N ARG A 36 -18.20 -39.83 13.05
CA ARG A 36 -17.43 -38.62 12.71
C ARG A 36 -17.55 -37.59 13.80
N THR A 37 -16.47 -36.85 14.04
CA THR A 37 -16.47 -35.66 14.92
C THR A 37 -16.67 -34.41 14.07
N PHE A 38 -17.57 -33.55 14.48
CA PHE A 38 -17.78 -32.24 13.86
C PHE A 38 -17.29 -31.15 14.79
N LEU A 39 -16.79 -30.07 14.20
CA LEU A 39 -16.48 -28.83 14.88
C LEU A 39 -17.67 -27.88 14.71
N GLU A 40 -18.32 -27.52 15.79
CA GLU A 40 -19.37 -26.50 15.78
C GLU A 40 -18.76 -25.14 16.18
N VAL A 41 -19.03 -24.12 15.37
CA VAL A 41 -18.47 -22.77 15.51
C VAL A 41 -19.59 -21.77 15.61
N ASP A 42 -19.66 -21.06 16.73
CA ASP A 42 -20.65 -20.00 16.94
C ASP A 42 -20.27 -18.72 16.18
N PRO A 43 -21.23 -17.87 15.78
CA PRO A 43 -20.95 -16.62 15.07
C PRO A 43 -19.99 -15.68 15.79
N GLU A 44 -20.04 -15.67 17.13
CA GLU A 44 -19.18 -14.82 17.97
C GLU A 44 -17.70 -15.17 17.82
N ALA A 45 -17.38 -16.43 17.58
CA ALA A 45 -15.98 -16.86 17.33
C ALA A 45 -15.46 -16.31 15.98
N LEU A 46 -16.30 -16.28 14.95
CA LEU A 46 -15.98 -15.67 13.66
C LEU A 46 -15.81 -14.15 13.78
N THR A 47 -16.71 -13.50 14.52
CA THR A 47 -16.66 -12.04 14.78
C THR A 47 -15.38 -11.68 15.55
N LEU A 48 -15.06 -12.41 16.62
CA LEU A 48 -13.84 -12.20 17.41
C LEU A 48 -12.59 -12.33 16.53
N LEU A 49 -12.52 -13.37 15.72
CA LEU A 49 -11.36 -13.61 14.86
C LEU A 49 -11.18 -12.49 13.83
N ALA A 50 -12.26 -12.07 13.16
CA ALA A 50 -12.20 -11.00 12.15
C ALA A 50 -11.90 -9.63 12.78
N GLU A 51 -12.50 -9.29 13.93
CA GLU A 51 -12.23 -8.03 14.65
C GLU A 51 -10.75 -7.96 15.07
N THR A 52 -10.23 -9.05 15.67
CA THR A 52 -8.83 -9.13 16.09
C THR A 52 -7.88 -9.08 14.89
N ALA A 53 -8.19 -9.76 13.80
CA ALA A 53 -7.37 -9.76 12.61
C ALA A 53 -7.24 -8.33 12.01
N MET A 54 -8.34 -7.59 11.90
CA MET A 54 -8.30 -6.22 11.41
C MET A 54 -7.56 -5.26 12.35
N HIS A 55 -7.66 -5.47 13.66
CA HIS A 55 -6.84 -4.75 14.65
C HIS A 55 -5.36 -5.04 14.44
N ASP A 56 -4.99 -6.31 14.39
CA ASP A 56 -3.58 -6.73 14.37
C ASP A 56 -2.88 -6.26 13.10
N ILE A 57 -3.48 -6.47 11.92
CA ILE A 57 -2.86 -6.05 10.66
C ILE A 57 -2.81 -4.52 10.47
N ALA A 58 -3.60 -3.76 11.23
CA ALA A 58 -3.51 -2.31 11.22
C ALA A 58 -2.33 -1.78 12.07
N HIS A 59 -1.85 -2.57 13.04
CA HIS A 59 -0.88 -2.10 14.04
C HIS A 59 0.42 -2.90 14.10
N TYR A 60 0.41 -4.16 13.66
CA TYR A 60 1.55 -5.08 13.78
C TYR A 60 1.96 -5.63 12.43
N LEU A 61 3.23 -6.03 12.34
CA LEU A 61 3.83 -6.61 11.14
C LEU A 61 4.37 -8.01 11.43
N ARG A 62 4.57 -8.78 10.38
CA ARG A 62 5.27 -10.07 10.46
C ARG A 62 6.74 -9.87 10.83
N PRO A 63 7.32 -10.70 11.72
CA PRO A 63 8.76 -10.63 12.05
C PRO A 63 9.67 -10.65 10.81
N GLY A 64 9.34 -11.49 9.81
CA GLY A 64 10.09 -11.57 8.57
C GLY A 64 10.13 -10.28 7.76
N HIS A 65 9.03 -9.51 7.73
CA HIS A 65 8.99 -8.20 7.07
C HIS A 65 9.87 -7.17 7.80
N LEU A 66 9.80 -7.13 9.13
CA LEU A 66 10.65 -6.25 9.95
C LEU A 66 12.13 -6.58 9.78
N GLN A 67 12.47 -7.87 9.71
CA GLN A 67 13.83 -8.31 9.45
C GLN A 67 14.33 -7.87 8.07
N GLN A 68 13.47 -7.90 7.05
CA GLN A 68 13.83 -7.40 5.71
C GLN A 68 14.11 -5.89 5.72
N LEU A 69 13.35 -5.09 6.48
CA LEU A 69 13.63 -3.67 6.68
C LEU A 69 14.98 -3.47 7.40
N LYS A 70 15.23 -4.24 8.46
CA LYS A 70 16.51 -4.19 9.17
C LYS A 70 17.70 -4.56 8.25
N ASN A 71 17.54 -5.56 7.40
CA ASN A 71 18.58 -5.96 6.45
C ASN A 71 18.96 -4.83 5.48
N ILE A 72 18.05 -3.92 5.14
CA ILE A 72 18.37 -2.73 4.34
C ILE A 72 19.31 -1.79 5.10
N LEU A 73 19.08 -1.62 6.41
CA LEU A 73 19.96 -0.79 7.24
C LEU A 73 21.37 -1.37 7.36
N ASP A 74 21.45 -2.69 7.46
CA ASP A 74 22.70 -3.43 7.64
C ASP A 74 23.47 -3.63 6.32
N ASP A 75 22.87 -3.38 5.15
CA ASP A 75 23.50 -3.55 3.84
C ASP A 75 24.43 -2.36 3.51
N PRO A 76 25.75 -2.59 3.36
CA PRO A 76 26.68 -1.53 3.02
C PRO A 76 26.48 -0.96 1.60
N GLU A 77 25.83 -1.72 0.70
CA GLU A 77 25.54 -1.28 -0.67
C GLU A 77 24.19 -0.55 -0.81
N ALA A 78 23.37 -0.51 0.24
CA ALA A 78 22.12 0.23 0.22
C ALA A 78 22.38 1.73 0.13
N SER A 79 21.59 2.42 -0.70
CA SER A 79 21.65 3.88 -0.78
C SER A 79 21.23 4.53 0.55
N ASN A 80 21.71 5.76 0.80
CA ASN A 80 21.27 6.51 1.98
C ASN A 80 19.75 6.70 1.99
N ASN A 81 19.13 6.87 0.81
CA ASN A 81 17.68 7.01 0.69
C ASN A 81 16.95 5.69 1.01
N ASP A 82 17.48 4.53 0.55
CA ASP A 82 16.91 3.21 0.93
C ASP A 82 16.96 3.03 2.46
N LYS A 83 18.11 3.33 3.08
CA LYS A 83 18.29 3.22 4.54
C LYS A 83 17.36 4.17 5.30
N PHE A 84 17.23 5.41 4.82
CA PHE A 84 16.34 6.37 5.46
C PHE A 84 14.88 5.91 5.43
N VAL A 85 14.39 5.43 4.28
CA VAL A 85 13.01 4.91 4.17
C VAL A 85 12.81 3.69 5.07
N ALA A 86 13.77 2.75 5.08
CA ALA A 86 13.69 1.56 5.93
C ALA A 86 13.65 1.91 7.42
N LEU A 87 14.48 2.87 7.86
CA LEU A 87 14.48 3.36 9.24
C LEU A 87 13.15 4.01 9.64
N ASP A 88 12.59 4.85 8.76
CA ASP A 88 11.31 5.50 9.00
C ASP A 88 10.16 4.48 9.08
N LEU A 89 10.18 3.43 8.26
CA LEU A 89 9.21 2.34 8.31
C LEU A 89 9.33 1.53 9.61
N LEU A 90 10.54 1.27 10.11
CA LEU A 90 10.74 0.60 11.40
C LEU A 90 10.29 1.46 12.59
N LYS A 91 10.60 2.78 12.58
CA LYS A 91 10.07 3.74 13.57
C LYS A 91 8.55 3.76 13.57
N ASN A 92 7.95 3.76 12.38
CA ASN A 92 6.50 3.71 12.20
C ASN A 92 5.88 2.43 12.78
N ALA A 93 6.49 1.28 12.53
CA ALA A 93 6.04 0.00 13.09
C ALA A 93 6.06 0.04 14.63
N ASN A 94 7.12 0.60 15.22
CA ASN A 94 7.25 0.74 16.67
C ASN A 94 6.19 1.66 17.28
N ILE A 95 5.88 2.78 16.63
CA ILE A 95 4.80 3.69 17.06
C ILE A 95 3.44 3.01 16.93
N SER A 96 3.19 2.37 15.79
CA SER A 96 1.92 1.72 15.51
C SER A 96 1.63 0.55 16.45
N ALA A 97 2.67 -0.16 16.92
CA ALA A 97 2.55 -1.26 17.89
C ALA A 97 1.95 -0.82 19.23
N GLY A 98 1.90 0.49 19.52
CA GLY A 98 1.14 1.03 20.65
C GLY A 98 -0.39 0.90 20.52
N GLY A 99 -0.93 0.45 19.37
CA GLY A 99 -2.35 0.15 19.16
C GLY A 99 -3.26 1.39 19.05
N VAL A 100 -2.70 2.59 18.93
CA VAL A 100 -3.46 3.85 18.85
C VAL A 100 -3.49 4.42 17.44
N LEU A 101 -2.33 4.55 16.81
CA LEU A 101 -2.16 5.04 15.45
C LEU A 101 -1.97 3.85 14.51
N PRO A 102 -2.87 3.61 13.54
CA PRO A 102 -2.62 2.59 12.54
C PRO A 102 -1.36 2.94 11.70
N MET A 103 -0.62 1.92 11.26
CA MET A 103 0.65 2.13 10.55
C MET A 103 0.52 2.91 9.23
N CYS A 104 -0.67 2.94 8.63
CA CYS A 104 -0.95 3.64 7.38
C CYS A 104 -2.24 4.46 7.52
N GLN A 105 -2.28 5.66 6.92
CA GLN A 105 -3.48 6.49 6.86
C GLN A 105 -4.58 5.87 5.98
N ASP A 106 -4.20 5.14 4.94
CA ASP A 106 -5.13 4.34 4.14
C ASP A 106 -5.25 2.96 4.76
N THR A 107 -6.24 2.76 5.62
CA THR A 107 -6.44 1.51 6.35
C THR A 107 -7.05 0.39 5.49
N GLY A 108 -7.42 0.72 4.25
CA GLY A 108 -7.67 -0.21 3.16
C GLY A 108 -9.05 -0.86 3.16
N THR A 109 -9.29 -1.64 2.11
CA THR A 109 -10.44 -2.53 2.00
C THR A 109 -10.13 -3.84 2.72
N ALA A 110 -11.04 -4.29 3.58
CA ALA A 110 -10.92 -5.57 4.26
C ALA A 110 -11.24 -6.72 3.28
N ILE A 111 -10.37 -7.72 3.24
CA ILE A 111 -10.50 -8.91 2.41
C ILE A 111 -10.32 -10.12 3.30
N VAL A 112 -11.26 -11.05 3.24
CA VAL A 112 -11.26 -12.31 3.99
C VAL A 112 -11.39 -13.46 3.01
N MET A 113 -10.44 -14.38 3.02
CA MET A 113 -10.55 -15.67 2.34
C MET A 113 -10.59 -16.76 3.39
N GLY A 114 -11.65 -17.59 3.38
CA GLY A 114 -11.82 -18.71 4.29
C GLY A 114 -11.82 -20.06 3.56
N LYS A 115 -11.25 -21.08 4.20
CA LYS A 115 -11.34 -22.49 3.80
C LYS A 115 -11.96 -23.29 4.93
N ARG A 116 -13.20 -23.76 4.74
CA ARG A 116 -13.98 -24.48 5.73
C ARG A 116 -13.86 -25.99 5.53
N GLY A 117 -13.37 -26.67 6.54
CA GLY A 117 -13.31 -28.13 6.57
C GLY A 117 -14.70 -28.79 6.47
N GLN A 118 -14.75 -30.00 5.91
CA GLN A 118 -16.01 -30.67 5.59
C GLN A 118 -16.85 -31.09 6.82
N GLN A 119 -16.26 -31.03 8.01
CA GLN A 119 -16.91 -31.35 9.28
C GLN A 119 -17.01 -30.11 10.20
N VAL A 120 -16.91 -28.91 9.64
CA VAL A 120 -17.17 -27.65 10.35
C VAL A 120 -18.62 -27.25 10.15
N LEU A 121 -19.35 -27.12 11.25
CA LEU A 121 -20.74 -26.65 11.30
C LEU A 121 -20.77 -25.21 11.81
N THR A 122 -21.52 -24.36 11.14
CA THR A 122 -21.75 -22.96 11.52
C THR A 122 -23.25 -22.69 11.56
N ALA A 123 -23.66 -21.53 12.11
CA ALA A 123 -25.07 -21.18 12.20
C ALA A 123 -25.72 -20.77 10.86
N GLY A 124 -24.93 -20.70 9.76
CA GLY A 124 -25.47 -20.42 8.43
C GLY A 124 -24.64 -19.41 7.63
N VAL A 125 -24.99 -18.13 7.67
CA VAL A 125 -24.33 -17.09 6.86
C VAL A 125 -23.07 -16.61 7.55
N ASP A 126 -21.91 -17.23 7.22
CA ASP A 126 -20.63 -16.93 7.87
C ASP A 126 -20.09 -15.53 7.52
N GLU A 127 -20.52 -14.97 6.38
CA GLU A 127 -20.14 -13.62 5.95
C GLU A 127 -20.66 -12.53 6.89
N GLU A 128 -21.81 -12.72 7.53
CA GLU A 128 -22.40 -11.74 8.44
C GLU A 128 -21.53 -11.53 9.70
N PRO A 129 -21.19 -12.56 10.50
CA PRO A 129 -20.32 -12.39 11.66
C PRO A 129 -18.90 -11.95 11.30
N LEU A 130 -18.34 -12.37 10.15
CA LEU A 130 -17.06 -11.87 9.65
C LEU A 130 -17.14 -10.37 9.31
N SER A 131 -18.22 -9.93 8.65
CA SER A 131 -18.48 -8.51 8.36
C SER A 131 -18.66 -7.70 9.64
N LEU A 132 -19.33 -8.26 10.66
CA LEU A 132 -19.50 -7.61 11.96
C LEU A 132 -18.14 -7.41 12.65
N GLY A 133 -17.23 -8.37 12.56
CA GLY A 133 -15.86 -8.21 13.07
C GLY A 133 -15.09 -7.08 12.38
N VAL A 134 -15.19 -6.99 11.05
CA VAL A 134 -14.63 -5.86 10.27
C VAL A 134 -15.27 -4.55 10.70
N TYR A 135 -16.60 -4.48 10.77
CA TYR A 135 -17.34 -3.29 11.24
C TYR A 135 -16.84 -2.83 12.61
N ASN A 136 -16.74 -3.76 13.56
CA ASN A 136 -16.28 -3.47 14.93
C ASN A 136 -14.90 -2.84 14.94
N ALA A 137 -13.94 -3.44 14.22
CA ALA A 137 -12.58 -2.91 14.15
C ALA A 137 -12.56 -1.48 13.56
N TYR A 138 -13.23 -1.26 12.42
CA TYR A 138 -13.20 0.05 11.77
C TYR A 138 -13.99 1.13 12.51
N THR A 139 -14.99 0.77 13.30
CA THR A 139 -15.79 1.74 14.08
C THR A 139 -15.19 2.05 15.45
N LYS A 140 -14.58 1.07 16.10
CA LYS A 140 -14.01 1.21 17.46
C LYS A 140 -12.59 1.79 17.46
N LEU A 141 -11.79 1.50 16.39
CA LEU A 141 -10.41 1.94 16.27
C LEU A 141 -10.28 3.25 15.48
N ASN A 142 -9.07 3.82 15.47
CA ASN A 142 -8.76 5.04 14.72
C ASN A 142 -8.50 4.77 13.23
N LEU A 143 -9.27 3.86 12.62
CA LEU A 143 -9.17 3.48 11.22
C LEU A 143 -10.01 4.41 10.33
N ARG A 144 -9.56 4.61 9.10
CA ARG A 144 -10.26 5.43 8.10
C ARG A 144 -11.29 4.59 7.35
N TYR A 145 -12.47 5.16 7.09
CA TYR A 145 -13.45 4.58 6.18
C TYR A 145 -13.08 4.90 4.74
N SER A 146 -12.83 3.86 3.94
CA SER A 146 -12.36 4.00 2.55
C SER A 146 -13.33 3.40 1.53
N GLN A 147 -14.47 2.81 1.98
CA GLN A 147 -15.43 2.20 1.09
C GLN A 147 -16.52 3.19 0.70
N ASN A 148 -16.75 3.31 -0.61
CA ASN A 148 -17.85 4.04 -1.19
C ASN A 148 -18.91 3.06 -1.70
N ALA A 149 -20.16 3.31 -1.38
CA ALA A 149 -21.30 2.56 -1.90
C ALA A 149 -21.84 3.26 -3.14
N PRO A 150 -22.06 2.56 -4.26
CA PRO A 150 -22.76 3.11 -5.40
C PRO A 150 -24.25 3.28 -5.04
N VAL A 151 -24.74 4.51 -5.15
CA VAL A 151 -26.18 4.84 -4.98
C VAL A 151 -26.88 4.79 -6.33
N SER A 152 -26.17 5.21 -7.38
CA SER A 152 -26.59 5.10 -8.78
C SER A 152 -25.35 4.82 -9.65
N MET A 153 -25.49 4.89 -10.98
CA MET A 153 -24.34 4.73 -11.88
C MET A 153 -23.27 5.81 -11.65
N PHE A 154 -23.66 7.00 -11.26
CA PHE A 154 -22.78 8.17 -11.14
C PHE A 154 -22.72 8.78 -9.74
N GLU A 155 -23.51 8.25 -8.80
CA GLU A 155 -23.57 8.74 -7.44
C GLU A 155 -23.01 7.70 -6.47
N GLU A 156 -22.04 8.12 -5.65
CA GLU A 156 -21.43 7.30 -4.61
C GLU A 156 -21.52 7.99 -3.25
N LYS A 157 -21.56 7.20 -2.20
CA LYS A 157 -21.53 7.68 -0.83
C LYS A 157 -20.61 6.82 0.03
N ASN A 158 -19.74 7.46 0.81
CA ASN A 158 -18.92 6.75 1.78
C ASN A 158 -19.83 6.02 2.79
N THR A 159 -19.54 4.73 3.03
CA THR A 159 -20.41 3.88 3.87
C THR A 159 -20.32 4.23 5.36
N GLY A 160 -19.31 4.95 5.79
CA GLY A 160 -19.11 5.36 7.19
C GLY A 160 -18.76 4.22 8.15
N ASN A 161 -18.44 3.03 7.64
CA ASN A 161 -18.10 1.84 8.43
C ASN A 161 -17.12 0.88 7.75
N ASN A 162 -16.62 1.25 6.58
CA ASN A 162 -15.72 0.46 5.73
C ASN A 162 -16.28 -0.88 5.21
N LEU A 163 -17.59 -1.08 5.23
CA LEU A 163 -18.23 -2.20 4.54
C LEU A 163 -18.74 -1.76 3.16
N PRO A 164 -18.94 -2.70 2.22
CA PRO A 164 -18.75 -4.14 2.37
C PRO A 164 -17.27 -4.55 2.36
N ALA A 165 -16.95 -5.64 3.06
CA ALA A 165 -15.70 -6.35 2.91
C ALA A 165 -15.79 -7.33 1.73
N GLN A 166 -14.65 -7.67 1.11
CA GLN A 166 -14.61 -8.81 0.18
C GLN A 166 -14.43 -10.08 1.00
N ILE A 167 -15.46 -10.96 1.02
CA ILE A 167 -15.41 -12.23 1.76
C ILE A 167 -15.63 -13.36 0.76
N GLU A 168 -14.71 -14.32 0.73
CA GLU A 168 -14.76 -15.48 -0.14
C GLU A 168 -14.50 -16.75 0.69
N LEU A 169 -15.49 -17.64 0.73
CA LEU A 169 -15.44 -18.86 1.52
C LEU A 169 -15.44 -20.09 0.61
N TYR A 170 -14.50 -21.00 0.84
CA TYR A 170 -14.28 -22.20 0.07
C TYR A 170 -14.36 -23.43 0.97
N ALA A 171 -14.67 -24.59 0.38
CA ALA A 171 -14.48 -25.86 1.04
C ALA A 171 -12.98 -26.18 1.17
N ASP A 172 -12.54 -26.64 2.34
CA ASP A 172 -11.23 -27.28 2.51
C ASP A 172 -11.39 -28.80 2.36
N THR A 173 -10.74 -29.35 1.36
CA THR A 173 -10.79 -30.78 1.04
C THR A 173 -9.49 -31.49 1.36
N ILE A 174 -8.53 -30.80 1.98
CA ILE A 174 -7.24 -31.40 2.35
C ILE A 174 -7.47 -32.42 3.49
N PRO A 175 -7.01 -33.66 3.34
CA PRO A 175 -7.11 -34.67 4.39
C PRO A 175 -6.46 -34.18 5.70
N GLY A 176 -7.16 -34.38 6.82
CA GLY A 176 -6.74 -33.91 8.14
C GLY A 176 -7.20 -32.50 8.50
N HIS A 177 -7.86 -31.79 7.57
CA HIS A 177 -8.43 -30.45 7.81
C HIS A 177 -9.95 -30.46 8.01
N GLU A 178 -10.57 -31.63 8.16
CA GLU A 178 -12.02 -31.79 8.19
C GLU A 178 -12.69 -30.93 9.28
N THR A 179 -12.05 -30.81 10.45
CA THR A 179 -12.53 -30.02 11.59
C THR A 179 -11.74 -28.72 11.79
N THR A 180 -11.23 -28.14 10.70
CA THR A 180 -10.48 -26.88 10.74
C THR A 180 -11.13 -25.84 9.83
N TYR A 181 -11.30 -24.61 10.31
CA TYR A 181 -11.71 -23.48 9.52
C TYR A 181 -10.56 -22.47 9.46
N LYS A 182 -9.98 -22.28 8.30
CA LYS A 182 -8.80 -21.43 8.07
C LYS A 182 -9.16 -20.14 7.39
N PHE A 183 -8.42 -19.08 7.68
CA PHE A 183 -8.63 -17.76 7.13
C PHE A 183 -7.32 -17.08 6.74
N LEU A 184 -7.37 -16.29 5.67
CA LEU A 184 -6.41 -15.26 5.35
C LEU A 184 -7.14 -13.91 5.40
N PHE A 185 -6.68 -13.03 6.28
CA PHE A 185 -7.15 -11.66 6.39
C PHE A 185 -6.15 -10.71 5.75
N MET A 186 -6.66 -9.76 4.97
CA MET A 186 -5.85 -8.74 4.31
C MET A 186 -6.55 -7.38 4.38
N ALA A 187 -5.76 -6.30 4.39
CA ALA A 187 -6.24 -4.96 4.13
C ALA A 187 -5.41 -4.34 2.99
N LYS A 188 -6.04 -4.11 1.85
CA LYS A 188 -5.40 -3.50 0.68
C LYS A 188 -5.85 -2.04 0.56
N GLY A 189 -4.90 -1.10 0.73
CA GLY A 189 -5.12 0.30 0.45
C GLY A 189 -5.20 0.60 -1.04
N GLY A 190 -5.73 1.76 -1.41
CA GLY A 190 -5.91 2.17 -2.81
C GLY A 190 -4.61 2.11 -3.61
N GLY A 191 -3.47 2.48 -3.01
CA GLY A 191 -2.16 2.37 -3.67
C GLY A 191 -1.84 0.95 -4.12
N SER A 192 -1.96 -0.04 -3.24
CA SER A 192 -1.71 -1.44 -3.57
C SER A 192 -2.76 -2.02 -4.51
N ALA A 193 -4.04 -1.66 -4.32
CA ALA A 193 -5.13 -2.12 -5.17
C ALA A 193 -4.93 -1.65 -6.62
N ASN A 194 -4.52 -0.40 -6.81
CA ASN A 194 -4.26 0.20 -8.12
C ASN A 194 -2.99 -0.34 -8.80
N LYS A 195 -2.19 -1.17 -8.12
CA LYS A 195 -1.01 -1.86 -8.67
C LYS A 195 -1.24 -3.36 -8.84
N SER A 196 -2.49 -3.73 -9.11
CA SER A 196 -2.89 -5.08 -9.53
C SER A 196 -3.29 -5.02 -10.99
N TYR A 197 -2.52 -5.70 -11.85
CA TYR A 197 -2.69 -5.68 -13.31
C TYR A 197 -2.89 -7.08 -13.86
N LEU A 198 -3.67 -7.16 -14.93
CA LEU A 198 -3.80 -8.34 -15.77
C LEU A 198 -3.45 -7.98 -17.21
N PHE A 199 -2.51 -8.72 -17.77
CA PHE A 199 -2.12 -8.62 -19.17
C PHE A 199 -2.53 -9.90 -19.90
N GLN A 200 -3.08 -9.76 -21.10
CA GLN A 200 -3.38 -10.89 -21.97
C GLN A 200 -2.28 -10.98 -23.02
N GLU A 201 -1.45 -11.98 -22.86
CA GLU A 201 -0.28 -12.20 -23.72
C GLU A 201 -0.43 -13.47 -24.56
N THR A 202 0.57 -13.76 -25.36
CA THR A 202 0.66 -14.97 -26.16
C THR A 202 1.86 -15.81 -25.73
N LYS A 203 1.88 -17.08 -26.18
CA LYS A 203 3.03 -17.97 -25.99
C LYS A 203 4.36 -17.37 -26.46
N ALA A 204 4.34 -16.36 -27.32
CA ALA A 204 5.55 -15.72 -27.85
C ALA A 204 6.46 -15.14 -26.74
N ILE A 205 5.87 -14.68 -25.62
CA ILE A 205 6.69 -14.17 -24.50
C ILE A 205 7.25 -15.27 -23.60
N LEU A 206 6.83 -16.53 -23.72
CA LEU A 206 7.33 -17.64 -22.90
C LEU A 206 8.70 -18.15 -23.39
N ASN A 207 9.68 -17.29 -23.36
CA ASN A 207 11.09 -17.60 -23.54
C ASN A 207 11.94 -16.72 -22.63
N PRO A 208 13.18 -17.10 -22.29
CA PRO A 208 13.98 -16.43 -21.27
C PRO A 208 14.23 -14.94 -21.51
N THR A 209 14.25 -14.49 -22.75
CA THR A 209 14.51 -13.08 -23.11
C THR A 209 13.23 -12.26 -23.08
N SER A 210 12.21 -12.70 -23.82
CA SER A 210 10.99 -11.92 -24.00
C SER A 210 10.22 -11.74 -22.69
N ILE A 211 10.15 -12.77 -21.84
CA ILE A 211 9.48 -12.67 -20.55
C ILE A 211 10.17 -11.66 -19.63
N MET A 212 11.51 -11.63 -19.60
CA MET A 212 12.25 -10.67 -18.77
C MET A 212 12.08 -9.24 -19.28
N THR A 213 12.11 -9.01 -20.59
CA THR A 213 11.85 -7.68 -21.18
C THR A 213 10.43 -7.19 -20.85
N PHE A 214 9.43 -8.08 -20.98
CA PHE A 214 8.05 -7.77 -20.60
C PHE A 214 7.94 -7.42 -19.12
N LEU A 215 8.52 -8.23 -18.23
CA LEU A 215 8.46 -8.00 -16.79
C LEU A 215 9.20 -6.73 -16.39
N GLU A 216 10.34 -6.42 -17.01
CA GLU A 216 11.07 -5.18 -16.76
C GLU A 216 10.21 -3.94 -17.02
N GLU A 217 9.53 -3.91 -18.19
CA GLU A 217 8.63 -2.81 -18.54
C GLU A 217 7.46 -2.69 -17.54
N LYS A 218 6.78 -3.81 -17.25
CA LYS A 218 5.57 -3.78 -16.43
C LYS A 218 5.87 -3.52 -14.95
N ILE A 219 6.95 -4.08 -14.41
CA ILE A 219 7.37 -3.86 -13.03
C ILE A 219 7.83 -2.42 -12.81
N ALA A 220 8.61 -1.87 -13.74
CA ALA A 220 9.04 -0.47 -13.61
C ALA A 220 7.84 0.50 -13.65
N SER A 221 6.77 0.17 -14.42
CA SER A 221 5.55 0.98 -14.48
C SER A 221 4.73 0.98 -13.17
N LEU A 222 5.02 0.10 -12.22
CA LEU A 222 4.40 0.14 -10.88
C LEU A 222 4.70 1.46 -10.17
N GLY A 223 5.90 2.03 -10.37
CA GLY A 223 6.31 3.25 -9.70
C GLY A 223 6.28 3.13 -8.17
N THR A 224 6.23 4.25 -7.48
CA THR A 224 6.32 4.31 -6.00
C THR A 224 5.02 4.69 -5.30
N ALA A 225 3.92 4.88 -6.02
CA ALA A 225 2.64 5.31 -5.45
C ALA A 225 2.06 4.32 -4.42
N ALA A 226 2.36 3.02 -4.55
CA ALA A 226 1.95 2.00 -3.58
C ALA A 226 2.93 1.81 -2.41
N CYS A 227 3.94 2.68 -2.26
CA CYS A 227 4.90 2.70 -1.15
C CYS A 227 5.80 1.44 -1.10
N PRO A 228 6.81 1.33 -1.97
CA PRO A 228 7.82 0.28 -1.84
C PRO A 228 8.67 0.48 -0.53
N PRO A 229 9.45 -0.54 -0.11
CA PRO A 229 9.74 -1.80 -0.78
C PRO A 229 8.54 -2.74 -0.87
N TYR A 230 8.37 -3.38 -2.03
CA TYR A 230 7.22 -4.25 -2.29
C TYR A 230 7.50 -5.73 -1.97
N HIS A 231 6.44 -6.47 -1.59
CA HIS A 231 6.35 -7.89 -1.85
C HIS A 231 5.66 -8.05 -3.20
N LEU A 232 6.42 -8.40 -4.22
CA LEU A 232 5.94 -8.47 -5.61
C LEU A 232 5.45 -9.87 -5.93
N ALA A 233 4.28 -9.96 -6.54
CA ALA A 233 3.75 -11.21 -7.07
C ALA A 233 3.58 -11.12 -8.59
N VAL A 234 4.09 -12.13 -9.29
CA VAL A 234 3.92 -12.35 -10.73
C VAL A 234 3.28 -13.71 -10.93
N VAL A 235 2.18 -13.78 -11.64
CA VAL A 235 1.51 -15.03 -12.01
C VAL A 235 1.50 -15.16 -13.52
N ILE A 236 2.04 -16.27 -14.02
CA ILE A 236 2.14 -16.56 -15.45
C ILE A 236 1.26 -17.76 -15.78
N GLY A 237 0.19 -17.51 -16.54
CA GLY A 237 -0.88 -18.47 -16.82
C GLY A 237 -2.09 -18.27 -15.91
N GLY A 238 -3.05 -19.16 -16.06
CA GLY A 238 -4.32 -19.18 -15.33
C GLY A 238 -5.38 -19.89 -16.16
N THR A 239 -6.21 -20.69 -15.51
CA THR A 239 -7.38 -21.32 -16.14
C THR A 239 -8.44 -20.30 -16.54
N SER A 240 -8.41 -19.13 -15.89
CA SER A 240 -9.15 -17.93 -16.24
C SER A 240 -8.33 -16.69 -15.88
N ALA A 241 -8.73 -15.53 -16.42
CA ALA A 241 -8.16 -14.23 -16.08
C ALA A 241 -8.35 -13.88 -14.61
N GLU A 242 -9.55 -14.13 -14.08
CA GLU A 242 -9.90 -13.94 -12.68
C GLU A 242 -8.99 -14.78 -11.76
N PHE A 243 -8.77 -16.06 -12.11
CA PHE A 243 -7.94 -16.94 -11.30
C PHE A 243 -6.48 -16.49 -11.25
N ALA A 244 -5.95 -15.94 -12.35
CA ALA A 244 -4.61 -15.36 -12.38
C ALA A 244 -4.49 -14.15 -11.43
N LEU A 245 -5.45 -13.22 -11.44
CA LEU A 245 -5.49 -12.06 -10.53
C LEU A 245 -5.63 -12.47 -9.06
N LYS A 246 -6.53 -13.42 -8.78
CA LYS A 246 -6.73 -13.96 -7.43
C LYS A 246 -5.45 -14.61 -6.90
N THR A 247 -4.79 -15.40 -7.73
CA THR A 247 -3.51 -16.04 -7.38
C THR A 247 -2.42 -14.99 -7.11
N ALA A 248 -2.34 -13.92 -7.89
CA ALA A 248 -1.38 -12.83 -7.65
C ALA A 248 -1.64 -12.13 -6.30
N LYS A 249 -2.90 -11.91 -5.93
CA LYS A 249 -3.27 -11.37 -4.62
C LYS A 249 -2.77 -12.29 -3.49
N TYR A 250 -3.01 -13.58 -3.58
CA TYR A 250 -2.56 -14.55 -2.59
C TYR A 250 -1.03 -14.65 -2.51
N ALA A 251 -0.35 -14.66 -3.65
CA ALA A 251 1.10 -14.66 -3.70
C ALA A 251 1.72 -13.40 -3.08
N SER A 252 1.11 -12.21 -3.29
CA SER A 252 1.55 -10.96 -2.67
C SER A 252 1.42 -10.95 -1.14
N ALA A 253 0.54 -11.79 -0.59
CA ALA A 253 0.38 -12.01 0.85
C ALA A 253 1.26 -13.15 1.39
N ARG A 254 2.10 -13.76 0.53
CA ARG A 254 2.93 -14.93 0.84
C ARG A 254 2.15 -16.18 1.24
N TYR A 255 0.85 -16.21 0.93
CA TYR A 255 -0.02 -17.35 1.22
C TYR A 255 0.33 -18.61 0.43
N LEU A 256 1.04 -18.44 -0.69
CA LEU A 256 1.42 -19.53 -1.60
C LEU A 256 2.89 -19.99 -1.44
N ASP A 257 3.56 -19.60 -0.36
CA ASP A 257 5.00 -19.88 -0.18
C ASP A 257 5.34 -21.36 -0.04
N THR A 258 4.37 -22.19 0.35
CA THR A 258 4.52 -23.65 0.50
C THR A 258 4.08 -24.45 -0.72
N LEU A 259 3.79 -23.80 -1.86
CA LEU A 259 3.53 -24.50 -3.12
C LEU A 259 4.76 -25.31 -3.55
N PRO A 260 4.55 -26.44 -4.27
CA PRO A 260 5.63 -27.14 -4.94
C PRO A 260 6.46 -26.21 -5.84
N THR A 261 7.73 -26.51 -6.01
CA THR A 261 8.65 -25.73 -6.88
C THR A 261 8.75 -26.31 -8.29
N THR A 262 7.98 -27.34 -8.61
CA THR A 262 7.94 -27.97 -9.94
C THR A 262 6.51 -28.27 -10.37
N GLY A 263 6.25 -28.13 -11.67
CA GLY A 263 4.98 -28.50 -12.27
C GLY A 263 4.75 -30.01 -12.35
N ASN A 264 3.50 -30.38 -12.66
CA ASN A 264 3.12 -31.76 -12.93
C ASN A 264 2.26 -31.79 -14.20
N ALA A 265 2.76 -32.48 -15.24
CA ALA A 265 2.06 -32.56 -16.53
C ALA A 265 0.79 -33.41 -16.47
N ALA A 266 0.69 -34.38 -15.55
CA ALA A 266 -0.46 -35.25 -15.41
C ALA A 266 -1.65 -34.55 -14.73
N THR A 267 -1.39 -33.71 -13.74
CA THR A 267 -2.43 -33.04 -12.95
C THR A 267 -2.62 -31.58 -13.35
N GLY A 268 -1.59 -30.95 -13.94
CA GLY A 268 -1.62 -29.54 -14.30
C GLY A 268 -1.52 -28.59 -13.11
N ARG A 269 -1.02 -29.05 -11.95
CA ARG A 269 -0.89 -28.19 -10.76
C ARG A 269 -0.06 -26.94 -11.01
N GLY A 270 -0.38 -25.87 -10.32
CA GLY A 270 0.47 -24.70 -10.21
C GLY A 270 1.73 -24.96 -9.38
N PHE A 271 2.76 -24.16 -9.60
CA PHE A 271 4.00 -24.24 -8.85
C PHE A 271 4.65 -22.87 -8.69
N ARG A 272 5.54 -22.76 -7.73
CA ARG A 272 6.36 -21.59 -7.44
C ARG A 272 7.70 -21.73 -8.15
N ASP A 273 8.04 -20.80 -9.03
CA ASP A 273 9.29 -20.81 -9.80
C ASP A 273 10.37 -19.99 -9.08
N VAL A 274 11.09 -20.63 -8.18
CA VAL A 274 12.10 -19.98 -7.32
C VAL A 274 13.26 -19.38 -8.13
N GLU A 275 13.71 -20.05 -9.21
CA GLU A 275 14.75 -19.51 -10.09
C GLU A 275 14.29 -18.19 -10.75
N MET A 276 13.05 -18.16 -11.21
CA MET A 276 12.49 -16.97 -11.81
C MET A 276 12.27 -15.85 -10.79
N GLU A 277 11.94 -16.17 -9.53
CA GLU A 277 11.85 -15.22 -8.43
C GLU A 277 13.18 -14.48 -8.22
N GLU A 278 14.30 -15.20 -8.18
CA GLU A 278 15.64 -14.62 -8.03
C GLU A 278 15.99 -13.71 -9.20
N ARG A 279 15.70 -14.14 -10.44
CA ARG A 279 15.93 -13.35 -11.65
C ARG A 279 15.12 -12.06 -11.67
N VAL A 280 13.85 -12.13 -11.28
CA VAL A 280 12.98 -10.94 -11.22
C VAL A 280 13.39 -10.03 -10.06
N LEU A 281 13.78 -10.56 -8.92
CA LEU A 281 14.30 -9.74 -7.81
C LEU A 281 15.56 -8.98 -8.23
N GLU A 282 16.48 -9.63 -8.92
CA GLU A 282 17.69 -8.98 -9.45
C GLU A 282 17.37 -7.90 -10.50
N LEU A 283 16.33 -8.15 -11.33
CA LEU A 283 15.80 -7.14 -12.25
C LEU A 283 15.32 -5.90 -11.48
N THR A 284 14.55 -6.08 -10.41
CA THR A 284 14.00 -4.95 -9.64
C THR A 284 15.10 -4.10 -8.99
N ARG A 285 16.21 -4.72 -8.58
CA ARG A 285 17.37 -4.02 -8.03
C ARG A 285 18.06 -3.11 -9.06
N LYS A 286 18.09 -3.54 -10.33
CA LYS A 286 18.70 -2.80 -11.45
C LYS A 286 17.86 -1.62 -11.94
N LEU A 287 16.58 -1.55 -11.60
CA LEU A 287 15.71 -0.44 -11.99
C LEU A 287 16.18 0.90 -11.39
N GLY A 288 16.88 0.90 -10.25
CA GLY A 288 17.39 2.11 -9.62
C GLY A 288 16.32 2.95 -8.90
N ILE A 289 15.06 2.48 -8.86
CA ILE A 289 13.94 3.16 -8.20
C ILE A 289 14.13 3.14 -6.67
N GLY A 290 14.60 2.00 -6.13
CA GLY A 290 14.84 1.81 -4.72
C GLY A 290 13.58 1.83 -3.87
N ALA A 291 13.77 2.03 -2.58
CA ALA A 291 12.70 2.22 -1.60
C ALA A 291 12.15 3.66 -1.69
N GLN A 292 11.58 4.04 -2.83
CA GLN A 292 10.90 5.29 -3.20
C GLN A 292 11.79 6.41 -3.80
N PHE A 293 13.04 6.60 -3.38
CA PHE A 293 13.83 7.80 -3.75
C PHE A 293 15.23 7.47 -4.30
N GLY A 294 15.36 6.33 -4.97
CA GLY A 294 16.59 5.87 -5.59
C GLY A 294 17.37 4.86 -4.73
N GLY A 295 17.83 3.81 -5.35
CA GLY A 295 18.54 2.71 -4.73
C GLY A 295 18.19 1.36 -5.36
N LYS A 296 18.41 0.27 -4.63
CA LYS A 296 18.18 -1.09 -5.12
C LYS A 296 16.96 -1.80 -4.49
N TYR A 297 16.39 -1.24 -3.41
CA TYR A 297 15.34 -1.91 -2.65
C TYR A 297 13.91 -1.56 -3.10
N PHE A 298 13.65 -1.68 -4.41
CA PHE A 298 12.29 -1.54 -4.92
C PHE A 298 11.36 -2.66 -4.44
N CYS A 299 11.90 -3.88 -4.31
CA CYS A 299 11.20 -5.02 -3.72
C CYS A 299 12.01 -5.64 -2.57
N HIS A 300 11.30 -6.12 -1.55
CA HIS A 300 11.86 -7.00 -0.53
C HIS A 300 12.10 -8.40 -1.09
N ASP A 301 11.09 -8.91 -1.76
CA ASP A 301 11.07 -10.23 -2.37
C ASP A 301 10.07 -10.30 -3.54
N VAL A 302 10.13 -11.40 -4.27
CA VAL A 302 9.27 -11.68 -5.42
C VAL A 302 8.68 -13.07 -5.25
N ARG A 303 7.45 -13.26 -5.69
CA ARG A 303 6.81 -14.57 -5.89
C ARG A 303 6.44 -14.71 -7.35
N VAL A 304 6.90 -15.79 -7.98
CA VAL A 304 6.52 -16.15 -9.35
C VAL A 304 5.76 -17.46 -9.33
N ILE A 305 4.47 -17.39 -9.63
CA ILE A 305 3.60 -18.55 -9.69
C ILE A 305 3.31 -18.90 -11.14
N ARG A 306 3.56 -20.14 -11.50
CA ARG A 306 3.26 -20.69 -12.83
C ARG A 306 2.00 -21.53 -12.75
N LEU A 307 1.00 -21.17 -13.56
CA LEU A 307 -0.30 -21.85 -13.60
C LEU A 307 -0.51 -22.55 -14.97
N PRO A 308 -1.33 -23.60 -15.03
CA PRO A 308 -1.84 -24.13 -16.29
C PRO A 308 -2.70 -23.06 -16.98
N ARG A 309 -2.83 -23.17 -18.30
CA ARG A 309 -3.57 -22.21 -19.11
C ARG A 309 -4.26 -22.86 -20.29
N HIS A 310 -5.24 -22.20 -20.86
CA HIS A 310 -5.73 -22.55 -22.18
C HIS A 310 -4.62 -22.32 -23.23
N GLY A 311 -4.50 -23.21 -24.20
CA GLY A 311 -3.42 -23.16 -25.20
C GLY A 311 -3.34 -21.84 -25.98
N ALA A 312 -4.48 -21.19 -26.23
CA ALA A 312 -4.58 -19.96 -26.99
C ALA A 312 -4.50 -18.67 -26.14
N SER A 313 -4.38 -18.76 -24.81
CA SER A 313 -4.30 -17.59 -23.93
C SER A 313 -3.10 -17.68 -23.00
N LEU A 314 -2.55 -16.54 -22.62
CA LEU A 314 -1.52 -16.42 -21.59
C LEU A 314 -1.80 -15.19 -20.72
N PRO A 315 -2.67 -15.33 -19.73
CA PRO A 315 -2.81 -14.25 -18.75
C PRO A 315 -1.52 -14.14 -17.94
N VAL A 316 -1.09 -12.91 -17.69
CA VAL A 316 0.00 -12.57 -16.78
C VAL A 316 -0.54 -11.54 -15.78
N ALA A 317 -0.55 -11.89 -14.50
CA ALA A 317 -1.00 -11.00 -13.46
C ALA A 317 0.17 -10.52 -12.60
N ILE A 318 0.15 -9.24 -12.23
CA ILE A 318 1.13 -8.61 -11.35
C ILE A 318 0.36 -7.94 -10.21
N SER A 319 0.80 -8.15 -8.97
CA SER A 319 0.23 -7.51 -7.78
C SER A 319 1.31 -7.25 -6.74
N VAL A 320 1.05 -6.31 -5.83
CA VAL A 320 1.99 -5.98 -4.76
C VAL A 320 1.33 -5.99 -3.39
N SER A 321 2.12 -6.30 -2.36
CA SER A 321 1.89 -5.82 -0.99
C SER A 321 2.88 -4.70 -0.73
N CYS A 322 2.40 -3.59 -0.18
CA CYS A 322 3.22 -2.41 0.08
C CYS A 322 4.01 -2.55 1.40
N SER A 323 4.78 -1.52 1.73
CA SER A 323 5.57 -1.46 2.97
C SER A 323 4.76 -1.57 4.27
N ALA A 324 3.44 -1.43 4.21
CA ALA A 324 2.56 -1.67 5.36
C ALA A 324 2.19 -3.15 5.57
N ASP A 325 2.38 -4.00 4.58
CA ASP A 325 2.29 -5.48 4.59
C ASP A 325 1.17 -6.08 5.47
N ARG A 326 -0.06 -5.58 5.28
CA ARG A 326 -1.21 -5.83 6.16
C ARG A 326 -1.93 -7.11 5.82
N GLN A 327 -1.48 -8.22 6.35
CA GLN A 327 -2.13 -9.53 6.27
C GLN A 327 -1.76 -10.41 7.45
N CYS A 328 -2.66 -11.31 7.83
CA CYS A 328 -2.41 -12.38 8.80
C CYS A 328 -3.28 -13.60 8.52
N LEU A 329 -2.85 -14.74 9.04
CA LEU A 329 -3.61 -15.97 9.04
C LEU A 329 -4.42 -16.12 10.32
N GLY A 330 -5.56 -16.80 10.22
CA GLY A 330 -6.37 -17.21 11.35
C GLY A 330 -6.88 -18.63 11.16
N LYS A 331 -7.22 -19.30 12.25
CA LYS A 331 -7.87 -20.60 12.21
C LYS A 331 -8.73 -20.87 13.42
N ILE A 332 -9.77 -21.66 13.21
CA ILE A 332 -10.60 -22.22 14.27
C ILE A 332 -10.48 -23.74 14.18
N THR A 333 -10.15 -24.36 15.30
CA THR A 333 -9.93 -25.80 15.43
C THR A 333 -10.66 -26.31 16.69
N PRO A 334 -10.72 -27.61 16.97
CA PRO A 334 -11.27 -28.12 18.22
C PRO A 334 -10.64 -27.53 19.49
N GLU A 335 -9.41 -27.03 19.38
CA GLU A 335 -8.67 -26.43 20.50
C GLU A 335 -8.99 -24.93 20.72
N GLY A 336 -9.79 -24.31 19.82
CA GLY A 336 -10.21 -22.93 19.95
C GLY A 336 -9.97 -22.05 18.71
N VAL A 337 -10.00 -20.75 18.93
CA VAL A 337 -9.78 -19.69 17.95
C VAL A 337 -8.35 -19.20 18.02
N PHE A 338 -7.66 -19.16 16.89
CA PHE A 338 -6.25 -18.79 16.78
C PHE A 338 -6.00 -17.77 15.70
N ILE A 339 -5.03 -16.90 15.92
CA ILE A 339 -4.54 -15.92 14.95
C ILE A 339 -3.01 -15.97 14.83
N GLU A 340 -2.48 -15.67 13.65
CA GLU A 340 -1.04 -15.55 13.42
C GLU A 340 -0.38 -14.64 14.46
N GLN A 341 0.74 -15.08 15.00
CA GLN A 341 1.53 -14.27 15.92
C GLN A 341 2.34 -13.24 15.13
N LEU A 342 1.86 -12.02 15.11
CA LEU A 342 2.60 -10.86 14.60
C LEU A 342 3.56 -10.33 15.67
N GLU A 343 4.46 -9.44 15.28
CA GLU A 343 5.47 -8.86 16.18
C GLU A 343 4.90 -7.68 16.97
N PHE A 344 4.86 -7.81 18.27
CA PHE A 344 4.35 -6.77 19.18
C PHE A 344 5.44 -5.81 19.71
N GLU A 345 6.71 -6.19 19.55
CA GLU A 345 7.85 -5.41 20.01
C GLU A 345 8.82 -5.07 18.86
N PRO A 346 8.36 -4.36 17.81
CA PRO A 346 9.17 -4.07 16.63
C PRO A 346 10.38 -3.17 16.93
N GLY A 347 10.43 -2.53 18.09
CA GLY A 347 11.57 -1.76 18.57
C GLY A 347 12.89 -2.53 18.59
N GLN A 348 12.86 -3.86 18.73
CA GLN A 348 14.05 -4.72 18.69
C GLN A 348 14.78 -4.74 17.33
N TYR A 349 14.10 -4.32 16.25
CA TYR A 349 14.68 -4.20 14.92
C TYR A 349 15.30 -2.83 14.65
N LEU A 350 15.06 -1.86 15.53
CA LEU A 350 15.68 -0.54 15.44
C LEU A 350 17.18 -0.61 15.84
N PRO A 351 18.05 0.15 15.19
CA PRO A 351 19.44 0.30 15.64
C PRO A 351 19.50 0.87 17.07
N GLU A 352 20.48 0.46 17.88
CA GLU A 352 20.68 0.99 19.25
C GLU A 352 20.79 2.52 19.28
N ILE A 353 21.36 3.11 18.22
CA ILE A 353 21.50 4.57 18.03
C ILE A 353 20.13 5.28 17.99
N THR A 354 19.09 4.63 17.48
CA THR A 354 17.73 5.21 17.39
C THR A 354 17.04 5.29 18.74
N HIS A 355 17.40 4.47 19.71
CA HIS A 355 16.92 4.63 21.09
C HIS A 355 17.52 5.87 21.76
N ARG A 356 18.73 6.32 21.32
CA ARG A 356 19.34 7.59 21.76
C ARG A 356 18.80 8.80 21.02
N ASP A 357 18.29 8.64 19.80
CA ASP A 357 17.61 9.71 19.04
C ASP A 357 16.35 10.24 19.71
N LEU A 358 15.69 9.42 20.53
CA LEU A 358 14.64 9.89 21.44
C LEU A 358 15.19 10.88 22.50
N ALA A 359 16.53 10.95 22.63
CA ALA A 359 17.25 11.84 23.54
C ALA A 359 18.15 12.89 22.80
N GLY A 360 18.16 12.92 21.47
CA GLY A 360 18.72 14.03 20.68
C GLY A 360 20.19 13.95 20.29
N GLU A 361 20.87 12.77 20.28
CA GLU A 361 22.26 12.67 19.80
C GLU A 361 22.46 11.53 18.81
N LEU A 362 22.87 11.85 17.57
CA LEU A 362 23.29 10.94 16.52
C LEU A 362 24.81 10.74 16.52
N THR A 363 25.30 9.51 16.33
CA THR A 363 26.73 9.21 16.18
C THR A 363 27.01 8.29 14.98
N GLY A 364 28.18 8.44 14.32
CA GLY A 364 28.63 7.57 13.22
C GLY A 364 27.95 7.84 11.87
N SER A 365 27.69 6.79 11.07
CA SER A 365 27.10 6.90 9.71
C SER A 365 25.71 7.56 9.68
N ALA A 366 24.96 7.47 10.77
CA ALA A 366 23.68 8.16 10.93
C ALA A 366 23.88 9.69 11.08
N GLN A 367 24.97 10.13 11.70
CA GLN A 367 25.36 11.55 11.82
C GLN A 367 25.78 12.13 10.47
N GLU A 368 26.50 11.35 9.64
CA GLU A 368 26.85 11.76 8.27
C GLU A 368 25.60 11.86 7.37
N ALA A 369 24.66 10.93 7.50
CA ALA A 369 23.40 10.97 6.78
C ALA A 369 22.53 12.17 7.21
N ALA A 370 22.47 12.48 8.50
CA ALA A 370 21.77 13.66 9.02
C ALA A 370 22.42 14.98 8.62
N ALA A 371 23.76 15.01 8.49
CA ALA A 371 24.49 16.17 8.01
C ALA A 371 24.23 16.52 6.53
N GLN A 372 23.68 15.56 5.75
CA GLN A 372 23.32 15.77 4.34
C GLN A 372 21.85 16.25 4.15
N VAL A 373 21.08 16.37 5.22
CA VAL A 373 19.68 16.82 5.14
C VAL A 373 19.61 18.34 5.08
N VAL A 374 19.00 18.86 4.03
CA VAL A 374 18.81 20.31 3.85
C VAL A 374 17.57 20.76 4.64
N LYS A 375 17.74 21.67 5.57
CA LYS A 375 16.63 22.25 6.34
C LYS A 375 15.96 23.38 5.56
N ILE A 376 14.65 23.29 5.38
CA ILE A 376 13.82 24.29 4.70
C ILE A 376 12.85 24.89 5.71
N ASP A 377 12.97 26.17 5.95
CA ASP A 377 12.07 26.94 6.82
C ASP A 377 10.88 27.47 6.03
N LEU A 378 9.72 26.86 6.20
CA LEU A 378 8.48 27.24 5.53
C LEU A 378 7.78 28.47 6.17
N SER A 379 8.35 29.07 7.20
CA SER A 379 7.89 30.36 7.74
C SER A 379 8.36 31.54 6.90
N GLN A 380 9.35 31.30 6.01
CA GLN A 380 9.84 32.30 5.07
C GLN A 380 8.85 32.54 3.92
N PRO A 381 8.89 33.68 3.25
CA PRO A 381 8.14 33.92 2.02
C PRO A 381 8.39 32.80 0.97
N MET A 382 7.39 32.45 0.16
CA MET A 382 7.51 31.40 -0.83
C MET A 382 8.68 31.60 -1.80
N ASP A 383 8.96 32.85 -2.19
CA ASP A 383 10.09 33.18 -3.08
C ASP A 383 11.44 32.81 -2.44
N ASP A 384 11.60 32.94 -1.15
CA ASP A 384 12.82 32.57 -0.41
C ASP A 384 12.92 31.04 -0.30
N VAL A 385 11.80 30.34 -0.08
CA VAL A 385 11.73 28.88 -0.08
C VAL A 385 12.13 28.32 -1.45
N LEU A 386 11.61 28.89 -2.54
CA LEU A 386 11.96 28.49 -3.92
C LEU A 386 13.44 28.78 -4.20
N ALA A 387 13.96 29.93 -3.77
CA ALA A 387 15.37 30.30 -3.92
C ALA A 387 16.32 29.36 -3.15
N GLU A 388 15.87 28.77 -2.06
CA GLU A 388 16.64 27.72 -1.38
C GLU A 388 16.57 26.39 -2.13
N LEU A 389 15.36 25.93 -2.49
CA LEU A 389 15.16 24.64 -3.18
C LEU A 389 15.93 24.55 -4.50
N THR A 390 15.99 25.63 -5.30
CA THR A 390 16.67 25.63 -6.60
C THR A 390 18.20 25.39 -6.53
N LYS A 391 18.80 25.54 -5.35
CA LYS A 391 20.23 25.27 -5.12
C LYS A 391 20.54 23.76 -5.08
N HIS A 392 19.54 22.92 -4.89
CA HIS A 392 19.71 21.51 -4.61
C HIS A 392 19.21 20.64 -5.77
N PRO A 393 19.95 19.56 -6.14
CA PRO A 393 19.56 18.66 -7.21
C PRO A 393 18.39 17.74 -6.79
N ILE A 394 17.74 17.13 -7.77
CA ILE A 394 16.80 16.02 -7.53
C ILE A 394 17.45 14.91 -6.67
N LYS A 395 16.66 14.19 -5.88
CA LYS A 395 17.02 13.21 -4.84
C LYS A 395 17.58 13.81 -3.55
N THR A 396 17.74 15.11 -3.45
CA THR A 396 18.15 15.74 -2.18
C THR A 396 17.08 15.51 -1.12
N HIS A 397 17.51 15.00 0.03
CA HIS A 397 16.67 14.89 1.22
C HIS A 397 16.54 16.26 1.89
N VAL A 398 15.31 16.70 2.10
CA VAL A 398 14.98 17.96 2.77
C VAL A 398 14.15 17.70 4.03
N SER A 399 14.33 18.53 5.04
CA SER A 399 13.56 18.56 6.28
C SER A 399 12.77 19.87 6.33
N LEU A 400 11.44 19.76 6.32
CA LEU A 400 10.54 20.90 6.25
C LEU A 400 10.02 21.27 7.65
N THR A 401 10.09 22.53 8.03
CA THR A 401 9.51 23.05 9.28
C THR A 401 8.68 24.29 8.99
N GLY A 402 7.43 24.32 9.46
CA GLY A 402 6.48 25.42 9.29
C GLY A 402 5.13 24.96 8.75
N THR A 403 4.45 25.80 7.98
CA THR A 403 3.09 25.56 7.50
C THR A 403 3.04 24.80 6.19
N LEU A 404 2.18 23.77 6.12
CA LEU A 404 1.72 23.13 4.90
C LEU A 404 0.20 23.27 4.77
N VAL A 405 -0.28 23.42 3.54
CA VAL A 405 -1.71 23.34 3.21
C VAL A 405 -2.00 21.96 2.66
N VAL A 406 -2.97 21.27 3.24
CA VAL A 406 -3.40 19.94 2.78
C VAL A 406 -4.64 20.12 1.91
N ALA A 407 -4.55 19.69 0.66
CA ALA A 407 -5.65 19.70 -0.30
C ALA A 407 -5.46 18.56 -1.31
N ARG A 408 -6.55 17.93 -1.72
CA ARG A 408 -6.50 16.86 -2.72
C ARG A 408 -7.74 16.92 -3.63
N ASP A 409 -8.17 15.84 -4.21
CA ASP A 409 -9.08 15.73 -5.35
C ASP A 409 -10.26 16.72 -5.37
N ILE A 410 -11.18 16.61 -4.41
CA ILE A 410 -12.41 17.44 -4.42
C ILE A 410 -12.07 18.91 -4.15
N ALA A 411 -11.12 19.19 -3.25
CA ALA A 411 -10.67 20.56 -3.00
C ALA A 411 -10.02 21.19 -4.24
N HIS A 412 -9.18 20.42 -4.98
CA HIS A 412 -8.60 20.89 -6.24
C HIS A 412 -9.66 21.18 -7.30
N ALA A 413 -10.67 20.30 -7.44
CA ALA A 413 -11.78 20.52 -8.37
C ALA A 413 -12.53 21.82 -8.04
N LYS A 414 -12.90 22.05 -6.77
CA LYS A 414 -13.58 23.27 -6.34
C LYS A 414 -12.73 24.54 -6.57
N ILE A 415 -11.43 24.47 -6.29
CA ILE A 415 -10.53 25.61 -6.53
C ILE A 415 -10.41 25.89 -8.04
N LYS A 416 -10.34 24.84 -8.87
CA LYS A 416 -10.34 24.97 -10.32
C LYS A 416 -11.62 25.64 -10.83
N GLU A 417 -12.79 25.23 -10.36
CA GLU A 417 -14.08 25.85 -10.72
C GLU A 417 -14.07 27.36 -10.42
N ARG A 418 -13.52 27.78 -9.28
CA ARG A 418 -13.38 29.21 -8.92
C ARG A 418 -12.45 29.95 -9.86
N LEU A 419 -11.30 29.36 -10.19
CA LEU A 419 -10.36 29.95 -11.16
C LEU A 419 -11.00 30.07 -12.55
N ASP A 420 -11.74 29.06 -12.99
CA ASP A 420 -12.45 29.09 -14.28
C ASP A 420 -13.57 30.15 -14.30
N ALA A 421 -14.14 30.46 -13.13
CA ALA A 421 -15.10 31.57 -12.95
C ALA A 421 -14.41 32.95 -12.86
N GLY A 422 -13.09 33.01 -12.93
CA GLY A 422 -12.31 34.27 -12.87
C GLY A 422 -11.98 34.76 -11.44
N GLU A 423 -12.19 33.92 -10.42
CA GLU A 423 -11.74 34.22 -9.07
C GLU A 423 -10.22 34.08 -8.96
N PRO A 424 -9.56 34.85 -8.07
CA PRO A 424 -8.12 34.71 -7.87
C PRO A 424 -7.78 33.38 -7.17
N MET A 425 -6.54 32.91 -7.40
CA MET A 425 -5.97 31.79 -6.65
C MET A 425 -6.02 32.06 -5.15
N PRO A 426 -6.50 31.13 -4.32
CA PRO A 426 -6.52 31.28 -2.87
C PRO A 426 -5.13 31.64 -2.30
N GLN A 427 -5.08 32.60 -1.40
CA GLN A 427 -3.81 33.15 -0.89
C GLN A 427 -2.99 32.06 -0.17
N TYR A 428 -3.64 31.15 0.56
CA TYR A 428 -2.95 30.07 1.26
C TYR A 428 -2.20 29.10 0.31
N LEU A 429 -2.61 28.95 -0.96
CA LEU A 429 -1.87 28.17 -1.96
C LEU A 429 -0.71 28.95 -2.60
N LYS A 430 -0.70 30.28 -2.48
CA LYS A 430 0.44 31.12 -2.88
C LYS A 430 1.51 31.15 -1.81
N ASP A 431 1.08 31.22 -0.54
CA ASP A 431 1.97 31.43 0.60
C ASP A 431 2.61 30.15 1.12
N HIS A 432 2.01 28.98 0.89
CA HIS A 432 2.43 27.72 1.49
C HIS A 432 2.50 26.57 0.48
N PRO A 433 3.43 25.61 0.69
CA PRO A 433 3.43 24.35 -0.06
C PRO A 433 2.12 23.58 0.12
N VAL A 434 1.69 22.87 -0.92
CA VAL A 434 0.49 22.02 -0.87
C VAL A 434 0.89 20.56 -0.69
N TYR A 435 0.29 19.91 0.30
CA TYR A 435 0.48 18.48 0.59
C TYR A 435 -0.77 17.70 0.21
N TYR A 436 -0.62 16.80 -0.75
CA TYR A 436 -1.70 15.88 -1.16
C TYR A 436 -1.76 14.73 -0.18
N ALA A 437 -2.62 14.83 0.80
CA ALA A 437 -2.67 13.90 1.91
C ALA A 437 -4.05 13.86 2.57
N GLY A 438 -4.24 12.91 3.47
CA GLY A 438 -5.42 12.84 4.31
C GLY A 438 -5.20 11.91 5.51
N PRO A 439 -5.69 12.28 6.69
CA PRO A 439 -5.49 11.51 7.92
C PRO A 439 -6.41 10.29 8.00
N ALA A 440 -6.05 9.35 8.87
CA ALA A 440 -6.98 8.46 9.54
C ALA A 440 -7.72 9.23 10.67
N LYS A 441 -8.60 8.56 11.43
CA LYS A 441 -9.28 9.23 12.56
C LYS A 441 -8.26 9.73 13.57
N THR A 442 -8.50 10.93 14.09
CA THR A 442 -7.65 11.54 15.12
C THR A 442 -8.00 10.96 16.50
N PRO A 443 -7.04 10.33 17.19
CA PRO A 443 -7.23 9.90 18.57
C PRO A 443 -7.41 11.08 19.51
N GLU A 444 -8.10 10.86 20.62
CA GLU A 444 -8.27 11.88 21.66
C GLU A 444 -6.92 12.37 22.19
N GLY A 445 -6.74 13.67 22.30
CA GLY A 445 -5.51 14.30 22.80
C GLY A 445 -4.35 14.38 21.82
N MET A 446 -4.50 13.86 20.59
CA MET A 446 -3.47 13.98 19.55
C MET A 446 -3.79 15.10 18.54
N ALA A 447 -2.76 15.65 17.92
CA ALA A 447 -2.92 16.66 16.87
C ALA A 447 -3.57 16.07 15.60
N SER A 448 -3.28 14.83 15.29
CA SER A 448 -3.77 14.12 14.10
C SER A 448 -3.82 12.61 14.32
N GLY A 449 -4.65 11.92 13.55
CA GLY A 449 -4.51 10.49 13.29
C GLY A 449 -3.36 10.23 12.32
N SER A 450 -3.06 8.95 12.03
CA SER A 450 -2.03 8.58 11.06
C SER A 450 -2.21 9.36 9.77
N PHE A 451 -1.17 10.07 9.35
CA PHE A 451 -1.24 11.07 8.28
C PHE A 451 -0.16 10.80 7.23
N GLY A 452 -0.56 10.53 6.01
CA GLY A 452 0.39 10.20 4.97
C GLY A 452 -0.04 10.70 3.58
N PRO A 453 0.90 10.71 2.62
CA PRO A 453 0.65 11.22 1.28
C PRO A 453 -0.30 10.32 0.50
N THR A 454 -1.12 10.94 -0.37
CA THR A 454 -1.85 10.26 -1.44
C THR A 454 -1.04 10.25 -2.75
N THR A 455 -1.50 9.50 -3.74
CA THR A 455 -0.90 9.42 -5.07
C THR A 455 -0.94 10.78 -5.77
N ALA A 456 0.23 11.26 -6.18
CA ALA A 456 0.40 12.60 -6.76
C ALA A 456 -0.30 12.77 -8.12
N GLY A 457 -0.24 11.74 -8.98
CA GLY A 457 -0.75 11.78 -10.35
C GLY A 457 -2.22 12.16 -10.49
N ARG A 458 -3.01 11.98 -9.44
CA ARG A 458 -4.44 12.35 -9.41
C ARG A 458 -4.68 13.85 -9.57
N MET A 459 -3.72 14.67 -9.19
CA MET A 459 -3.79 16.14 -9.27
C MET A 459 -3.01 16.72 -10.46
N ASP A 460 -2.45 15.91 -11.35
CA ASP A 460 -1.58 16.38 -12.43
C ASP A 460 -2.27 17.39 -13.36
N SER A 461 -3.55 17.19 -13.66
CA SER A 461 -4.33 18.07 -14.54
C SER A 461 -4.54 19.49 -14.02
N TYR A 462 -4.32 19.73 -12.72
CA TYR A 462 -4.50 21.05 -12.11
C TYR A 462 -3.20 21.87 -12.06
N VAL A 463 -2.04 21.22 -12.15
CA VAL A 463 -0.75 21.82 -11.77
C VAL A 463 -0.38 23.01 -12.62
N ASP A 464 -0.47 22.91 -13.94
CA ASP A 464 -0.09 24.01 -14.85
C ASP A 464 -0.92 25.26 -14.59
N GLN A 465 -2.25 25.13 -14.53
CA GLN A 465 -3.16 26.24 -14.25
C GLN A 465 -2.91 26.86 -12.86
N PHE A 466 -2.69 26.04 -11.84
CA PHE A 466 -2.47 26.51 -10.47
C PHE A 466 -1.14 27.23 -10.35
N GLN A 467 -0.07 26.71 -10.93
CA GLN A 467 1.24 27.34 -10.92
C GLN A 467 1.28 28.63 -11.76
N ALA A 468 0.59 28.66 -12.92
CA ALA A 468 0.42 29.86 -13.71
C ALA A 468 -0.33 30.98 -12.94
N ALA A 469 -1.30 30.61 -12.09
CA ALA A 469 -2.01 31.54 -11.21
C ALA A 469 -1.21 31.91 -9.94
N GLY A 470 0.03 31.45 -9.80
CA GLY A 470 0.94 31.75 -8.70
C GLY A 470 0.79 30.89 -7.46
N GLY A 471 -0.09 29.87 -7.48
CA GLY A 471 -0.28 28.93 -6.37
C GLY A 471 0.41 27.59 -6.57
N SER A 472 0.42 26.75 -5.53
CA SER A 472 0.94 25.37 -5.56
C SER A 472 2.35 25.25 -6.14
N LYS A 473 3.21 26.25 -5.91
CA LYS A 473 4.59 26.26 -6.42
C LYS A 473 5.43 25.11 -5.86
N VAL A 474 5.16 24.67 -4.65
CA VAL A 474 5.78 23.50 -4.04
C VAL A 474 4.68 22.50 -3.67
N MET A 475 4.77 21.31 -4.24
CA MET A 475 3.80 20.24 -4.05
C MET A 475 4.48 19.07 -3.34
N LEU A 476 3.79 18.46 -2.35
CA LEU A 476 4.21 17.25 -1.64
C LEU A 476 3.19 16.14 -1.88
N ALA A 477 3.67 14.96 -2.23
CA ALA A 477 2.83 13.76 -2.38
C ALA A 477 3.71 12.51 -2.54
N LYS A 478 3.13 11.37 -2.91
CA LYS A 478 3.88 10.17 -3.27
C LYS A 478 3.64 9.73 -4.71
N GLY A 479 4.62 9.01 -5.28
CA GLY A 479 4.54 8.46 -6.61
C GLY A 479 5.10 9.36 -7.70
N ASN A 480 5.15 8.82 -8.91
CA ASN A 480 5.60 9.52 -10.10
C ASN A 480 4.52 10.52 -10.60
N ARG A 481 4.96 11.51 -11.36
CA ARG A 481 4.11 12.51 -12.02
C ARG A 481 4.17 12.35 -13.54
N SER A 482 3.21 12.96 -14.24
CA SER A 482 3.25 13.07 -15.70
C SER A 482 4.28 14.10 -16.16
N LYS A 483 4.70 13.99 -17.43
CA LYS A 483 5.58 14.99 -18.08
C LYS A 483 4.99 16.41 -18.01
N ALA A 484 3.66 16.56 -18.08
CA ALA A 484 3.00 17.85 -17.98
C ALA A 484 3.32 18.58 -16.67
N VAL A 485 3.49 17.86 -15.56
CA VAL A 485 3.91 18.44 -14.28
C VAL A 485 5.36 18.88 -14.31
N THR A 486 6.25 18.07 -14.90
CA THR A 486 7.66 18.43 -15.09
C THR A 486 7.79 19.69 -15.93
N ASP A 487 7.03 19.78 -17.03
CA ASP A 487 7.00 20.95 -17.91
C ASP A 487 6.43 22.19 -17.19
N ALA A 488 5.36 22.02 -16.40
CA ALA A 488 4.79 23.11 -15.60
C ALA A 488 5.77 23.63 -14.53
N CYS A 489 6.47 22.73 -13.83
CA CYS A 489 7.51 23.13 -12.87
C CYS A 489 8.63 23.94 -13.55
N ALA A 490 9.09 23.53 -14.71
CA ALA A 490 10.08 24.27 -15.49
C ALA A 490 9.57 25.62 -15.99
N ALA A 491 8.30 25.70 -16.43
CA ALA A 491 7.71 26.92 -16.97
C ALA A 491 7.40 27.95 -15.87
N HIS A 492 7.02 27.51 -14.70
CA HIS A 492 6.51 28.38 -13.64
C HIS A 492 7.41 28.43 -12.39
N GLY A 493 8.59 27.80 -12.41
CA GLY A 493 9.52 27.78 -11.27
C GLY A 493 9.01 26.96 -10.08
N GLY A 494 8.31 25.83 -10.34
CA GLY A 494 7.72 25.00 -9.31
C GLY A 494 8.57 23.79 -8.96
N PHE A 495 8.18 23.10 -7.86
CA PHE A 495 8.83 21.88 -7.37
C PHE A 495 7.80 20.82 -7.00
N TYR A 496 8.16 19.55 -7.24
CA TYR A 496 7.48 18.42 -6.64
C TYR A 496 8.42 17.72 -5.67
N LEU A 497 8.01 17.65 -4.41
CA LEU A 497 8.71 16.97 -3.34
C LEU A 497 8.00 15.64 -3.05
N GLY A 498 8.76 14.54 -3.06
CA GLY A 498 8.27 13.24 -2.66
C GLY A 498 8.19 13.13 -1.14
N SER A 499 6.99 12.92 -0.60
CA SER A 499 6.78 12.55 0.79
C SER A 499 6.85 11.03 0.91
N ILE A 500 7.43 10.50 2.01
CA ILE A 500 7.55 9.07 2.21
C ILE A 500 6.17 8.45 2.36
N GLY A 501 5.88 7.45 1.53
CA GLY A 501 4.69 6.62 1.68
C GLY A 501 4.95 5.44 2.63
N GLY A 502 4.03 5.19 3.55
CA GLY A 502 4.12 4.11 4.53
C GLY A 502 4.17 4.57 5.98
N PRO A 503 5.06 5.49 6.41
CA PRO A 503 5.25 5.83 7.83
C PRO A 503 4.23 6.86 8.35
N ALA A 504 2.93 6.62 8.16
CA ALA A 504 1.87 7.57 8.49
C ALA A 504 1.69 7.82 10.00
N ALA A 505 1.89 6.81 10.84
CA ALA A 505 1.85 6.95 12.29
C ALA A 505 3.02 7.81 12.79
N ARG A 506 4.22 7.56 12.24
CA ARG A 506 5.42 8.32 12.55
C ARG A 506 5.29 9.80 12.14
N LEU A 507 4.80 10.06 10.93
CA LEU A 507 4.58 11.46 10.47
C LEU A 507 3.58 12.19 11.37
N ALA A 508 2.49 11.52 11.77
CA ALA A 508 1.48 12.10 12.65
C ALA A 508 2.04 12.41 14.05
N GLN A 509 2.77 11.47 14.65
CA GLN A 509 3.26 11.61 16.01
C GLN A 509 4.44 12.57 16.12
N ASP A 510 5.43 12.44 15.22
CA ASP A 510 6.71 13.15 15.34
C ASP A 510 6.73 14.49 14.60
N CYS A 511 6.05 14.58 13.44
CA CYS A 511 6.20 15.74 12.57
C CYS A 511 5.01 16.70 12.61
N ILE A 512 3.76 16.22 12.78
CA ILE A 512 2.58 17.09 12.73
C ILE A 512 2.25 17.62 14.13
N LYS A 513 2.33 18.94 14.31
CA LYS A 513 2.14 19.59 15.61
C LYS A 513 0.75 20.18 15.78
N LYS A 514 0.12 20.62 14.69
CA LYS A 514 -1.21 21.23 14.71
C LYS A 514 -1.94 20.97 13.40
N VAL A 515 -3.26 20.84 13.48
CA VAL A 515 -4.15 20.65 12.32
C VAL A 515 -5.37 21.56 12.49
N GLU A 516 -5.67 22.36 11.46
CA GLU A 516 -6.82 23.27 11.41
C GLU A 516 -7.52 23.16 10.06
N VAL A 517 -8.86 23.19 10.04
CA VAL A 517 -9.62 23.29 8.78
C VAL A 517 -9.57 24.74 8.29
N LEU A 518 -9.18 24.94 7.03
CA LEU A 518 -9.17 26.26 6.39
C LEU A 518 -10.43 26.53 5.57
N GLU A 519 -10.84 25.54 4.75
CA GLU A 519 -11.93 25.72 3.78
C GLU A 519 -12.63 24.39 3.52
N TYR A 520 -13.89 24.44 3.13
CA TYR A 520 -14.75 23.26 2.80
C TYR A 520 -14.89 22.23 3.93
N PRO A 521 -15.24 22.63 5.18
CA PRO A 521 -15.36 21.68 6.30
C PRO A 521 -16.39 20.56 6.05
N GLU A 522 -17.38 20.81 5.20
CA GLU A 522 -18.39 19.84 4.80
C GLU A 522 -17.82 18.65 4.03
N LEU A 523 -16.64 18.78 3.45
CA LEU A 523 -15.97 17.71 2.72
C LEU A 523 -15.22 16.72 3.64
N GLY A 524 -15.21 16.97 4.96
CA GLY A 524 -14.54 16.11 5.91
C GLY A 524 -13.05 15.90 5.57
N MET A 525 -12.65 14.66 5.22
CA MET A 525 -11.24 14.36 4.86
C MET A 525 -10.78 15.00 3.55
N GLU A 526 -11.68 15.49 2.72
CA GLU A 526 -11.40 16.22 1.47
C GLU A 526 -11.40 17.74 1.65
N ALA A 527 -11.62 18.22 2.88
CA ALA A 527 -11.50 19.64 3.20
C ALA A 527 -10.08 20.17 2.93
N VAL A 528 -9.94 21.47 2.85
CA VAL A 528 -8.62 22.14 2.87
C VAL A 528 -8.21 22.33 4.32
N TRP A 529 -7.02 21.83 4.66
CA TRP A 529 -6.47 21.90 6.00
C TRP A 529 -5.19 22.73 6.03
N LYS A 530 -4.93 23.36 7.14
CA LYS A 530 -3.64 23.93 7.49
C LYS A 530 -3.00 23.05 8.55
N ILE A 531 -1.75 22.62 8.32
CA ILE A 531 -1.00 21.86 9.30
C ILE A 531 0.34 22.54 9.60
N GLU A 532 0.76 22.52 10.86
CA GLU A 532 2.08 22.92 11.27
C GLU A 532 2.95 21.68 11.43
N VAL A 533 4.10 21.68 10.78
CA VAL A 533 5.03 20.54 10.80
C VAL A 533 6.41 20.96 11.32
N GLU A 534 7.10 19.99 11.92
CA GLU A 534 8.48 20.11 12.37
C GLU A 534 9.28 18.91 11.88
N ASP A 535 10.45 19.16 11.30
CA ASP A 535 11.36 18.15 10.73
C ASP A 535 10.65 17.12 9.82
N PHE A 536 9.72 17.61 8.99
CA PHE A 536 8.95 16.76 8.08
C PHE A 536 9.82 16.34 6.89
N PRO A 537 10.08 15.03 6.68
CA PRO A 537 10.99 14.54 5.65
C PRO A 537 10.35 14.58 4.26
N ALA A 538 11.10 15.08 3.29
CA ALA A 538 10.72 15.06 1.87
C ALA A 538 11.97 14.96 0.97
N PHE A 539 11.75 14.69 -0.32
CA PHE A 539 12.82 14.54 -1.31
C PHE A 539 12.48 15.36 -2.56
N ILE A 540 13.43 16.09 -3.12
CA ILE A 540 13.22 16.81 -4.39
C ILE A 540 13.13 15.76 -5.51
N ILE A 541 11.95 15.65 -6.14
CA ILE A 541 11.65 14.69 -7.21
C ILE A 541 11.58 15.37 -8.56
N VAL A 542 10.90 16.51 -8.67
CA VAL A 542 10.90 17.37 -9.85
C VAL A 542 11.33 18.77 -9.42
N ASP A 543 12.26 19.35 -10.16
CA ASP A 543 12.77 20.69 -9.89
C ASP A 543 12.27 21.74 -10.91
N ASP A 544 12.58 23.00 -10.63
CA ASP A 544 12.27 24.18 -11.46
C ASP A 544 13.04 24.24 -12.79
N LYS A 545 13.96 23.32 -13.03
CA LYS A 545 14.76 23.18 -14.26
C LYS A 545 14.24 22.09 -15.17
N GLY A 546 13.16 21.39 -14.77
CA GLY A 546 12.58 20.28 -15.54
C GLY A 546 13.33 18.96 -15.37
N ASN A 547 14.14 18.81 -14.32
CA ASN A 547 14.69 17.51 -13.98
C ASN A 547 13.64 16.70 -13.22
N ASP A 548 13.47 15.43 -13.60
CA ASP A 548 12.53 14.49 -12.98
C ASP A 548 13.27 13.20 -12.61
N PHE A 549 13.22 12.84 -11.33
CA PHE A 549 13.84 11.62 -10.83
C PHE A 549 13.36 10.36 -11.58
N PHE A 550 12.05 10.24 -11.79
CA PHE A 550 11.48 9.07 -12.45
C PHE A 550 11.82 8.98 -13.94
N ALA A 551 12.19 10.09 -14.58
CA ALA A 551 12.74 10.08 -15.94
C ALA A 551 14.19 9.58 -15.98
N THR A 552 14.89 9.49 -14.86
CA THR A 552 16.30 9.03 -14.79
C THR A 552 16.44 7.55 -14.43
N VAL A 553 15.36 6.87 -14.05
CA VAL A 553 15.36 5.47 -13.58
C VAL A 553 14.47 4.59 -14.47
N GLY A 554 14.74 3.27 -14.44
CA GLY A 554 14.02 2.30 -15.25
C GLY A 554 14.52 2.17 -16.70
N PRO A 555 13.92 1.28 -17.49
CA PRO A 555 14.30 1.05 -18.89
C PRO A 555 14.08 2.28 -19.76
N LYS A 556 14.96 2.52 -20.74
CA LYS A 556 14.84 3.64 -21.70
C LYS A 556 13.51 3.69 -22.43
N ALA A 557 12.88 2.54 -22.67
CA ALA A 557 11.55 2.44 -23.30
C ALA A 557 10.44 3.07 -22.44
N ILE A 558 10.55 2.98 -21.11
CA ILE A 558 9.58 3.59 -20.18
C ILE A 558 9.79 5.08 -20.09
N GLN A 559 11.03 5.55 -20.09
CA GLN A 559 11.35 6.98 -20.17
C GLN A 559 10.70 7.62 -21.41
N GLN A 560 10.74 6.93 -22.57
CA GLN A 560 10.06 7.37 -23.78
C GLN A 560 8.52 7.29 -23.65
N THR A 561 7.98 6.27 -23.01
CA THR A 561 6.52 6.10 -22.80
C THR A 561 5.97 7.16 -21.86
N ILE A 562 6.67 7.50 -20.77
CA ILE A 562 6.32 8.61 -19.89
C ILE A 562 6.36 9.94 -20.65
N ALA A 563 7.34 10.12 -21.55
CA ALA A 563 7.50 11.33 -22.35
C ALA A 563 6.46 11.47 -23.48
N THR A 564 5.91 10.36 -24.02
CA THR A 564 5.06 10.36 -25.21
C THR A 564 3.58 10.14 -24.96
N ARG A 565 3.17 9.80 -23.74
CA ARG A 565 1.74 9.61 -23.39
C ARG A 565 1.30 10.62 -22.33
N PRO A 566 0.80 11.80 -22.75
CA PRO A 566 0.14 12.72 -21.82
C PRO A 566 -1.08 12.00 -21.23
N GLY A 567 -1.17 11.91 -19.91
CA GLY A 567 -2.32 11.34 -19.22
C GLY A 567 -2.23 9.87 -18.80
N MET A 568 -1.14 9.14 -19.07
CA MET A 568 -0.87 7.86 -18.40
C MET A 568 -0.14 8.12 -17.07
N THR A 569 -0.82 8.72 -16.16
CA THR A 569 -0.50 8.73 -14.74
C THR A 569 -1.16 7.50 -14.11
N ASP A 570 -0.85 7.20 -12.87
CA ASP A 570 -1.54 6.19 -12.05
C ASP A 570 -3.08 6.37 -11.99
N SER A 571 -3.61 7.43 -12.61
CA SER A 571 -5.01 7.84 -12.65
C SER A 571 -5.87 7.12 -13.69
N GLN A 572 -5.36 6.22 -14.50
CA GLN A 572 -6.23 5.45 -15.43
C GLN A 572 -7.14 4.42 -14.73
N SER A 573 -7.16 4.37 -13.40
CA SER A 573 -8.20 3.67 -12.65
C SER A 573 -9.38 4.57 -12.23
N ASP A 574 -9.24 5.89 -12.39
CA ASP A 574 -10.34 6.84 -12.12
C ASP A 574 -11.02 7.19 -13.45
N VAL A 575 -11.93 6.31 -13.85
CA VAL A 575 -12.93 6.64 -14.85
C VAL A 575 -13.81 7.74 -14.27
N ASP A 576 -13.72 8.92 -14.89
CA ASP A 576 -14.70 10.00 -14.85
C ASP A 576 -15.49 10.17 -13.53
N ALA A 577 -14.95 10.94 -12.59
CA ALA A 577 -15.80 11.79 -11.80
C ALA A 577 -16.31 12.89 -12.75
N GLY A 578 -17.38 12.57 -13.47
CA GLY A 578 -18.14 13.56 -14.20
C GLY A 578 -18.59 14.69 -13.26
N PRO A 579 -18.89 15.87 -13.74
CA PRO A 579 -19.29 17.00 -12.92
C PRO A 579 -20.45 16.61 -12.02
N VAL A 580 -20.27 16.75 -10.72
CA VAL A 580 -21.34 16.59 -9.74
C VAL A 580 -22.28 17.78 -9.91
N ASP A 581 -23.32 17.61 -10.72
CA ASP A 581 -24.42 18.55 -10.77
C ASP A 581 -25.16 18.50 -9.41
N GLY A 582 -24.75 19.37 -8.52
CA GLY A 582 -25.40 19.66 -7.25
C GLY A 582 -26.51 20.69 -7.43
N GLY A 583 -27.67 20.27 -7.98
CA GLY A 583 -28.89 21.05 -7.95
C GLY A 583 -29.86 20.50 -6.91
N PRO A 584 -30.47 21.34 -6.06
CA PRO A 584 -31.39 20.87 -5.03
C PRO A 584 -32.75 20.52 -5.65
N ARG A 585 -33.26 19.33 -5.36
CA ARG A 585 -34.69 19.03 -5.30
C ARG A 585 -35.00 18.05 -4.17
#